data_78f94de6df2ded4af5fd14c7ed004b32
#
_entry.id   78f94de6df2ded4af5fd14c7ed004b32
#
_cell.length_a   1.000
_cell.length_b   1.000
_cell.length_c   1.000
_cell.angle_alpha   90.00
_cell.angle_beta   90.00
_cell.angle_gamma   90.00
#
_symmetry.space_group_name_H-M   'P 1'
#
loop_
_entity.id
_entity.type
_entity.pdbx_description
1 polymer ?
#
loop_
_entity_poly.entity_id
_entity_poly.type
_entity_poly.pdbx_seq_one_letter_code
_entity_poly.pdbx_strand_id
1 'polypeptide(L)'
;MGGGGFVSRIYRQVREQRGLAYSSYSYFNPMTQTGPYIAGLQTRKDQTDEALKVLRETIATFLRDGPTEAELKAAKDNLIGGFALRIDNNRKILDNLSMIGYHQLPLDYLDTWTAQVSRVTVADIRGAFARKLSLDRMVTVVVGAEAK
;
A
#
# COMPACT_ATOMS: atom_id res chain seq x y z
N MET A 1 -3.36 4.61 -0.90
CA MET A 1 -2.01 5.09 -1.21
C MET A 1 -1.40 4.30 -2.38
N GLY A 2 -0.99 3.14 -2.19
CA GLY A 2 -0.51 2.24 -3.23
C GLY A 2 -0.82 0.82 -2.78
N GLY A 3 -1.09 -0.01 -3.57
CA GLY A 3 -1.34 -1.44 -3.42
C GLY A 3 -1.68 -1.87 -4.80
N GLY A 4 -0.76 -2.34 -5.56
CA GLY A 4 -0.87 -3.01 -6.84
C GLY A 4 -2.02 -2.70 -7.81
N GLY A 5 -2.76 -1.62 -7.64
CA GLY A 5 -3.92 -1.30 -8.46
C GLY A 5 -3.77 0.03 -9.22
N PHE A 6 -4.37 0.09 -10.40
CA PHE A 6 -4.41 1.29 -11.25
C PHE A 6 -5.04 2.53 -10.58
N VAL A 7 -5.66 2.38 -9.40
CA VAL A 7 -6.35 3.45 -8.66
C VAL A 7 -5.47 4.06 -7.55
N SER A 8 -4.22 3.61 -7.38
CA SER A 8 -3.35 4.14 -6.32
C SER A 8 -2.88 5.56 -6.64
N ARG A 9 -2.75 6.41 -5.61
CA ARG A 9 -2.22 7.77 -5.80
C ARG A 9 -0.81 7.77 -6.38
N ILE A 10 0.06 6.87 -5.90
CA ILE A 10 1.43 6.75 -6.41
C ILE A 10 1.40 6.40 -7.89
N TYR A 11 0.61 5.41 -8.30
CA TYR A 11 0.50 5.03 -9.70
C TYR A 11 0.02 6.21 -10.57
N ARG A 12 -1.04 6.89 -10.15
CA ARG A 12 -1.60 8.04 -10.86
C ARG A 12 -0.60 9.18 -10.98
N GLN A 13 0.08 9.54 -9.89
CA GLN A 13 1.01 10.68 -9.87
C GLN A 13 2.29 10.40 -10.63
N VAL A 14 2.84 9.20 -10.51
CA VAL A 14 4.14 8.85 -11.09
C VAL A 14 4.01 8.36 -12.53
N ARG A 15 3.01 7.50 -12.79
CA ARG A 15 2.85 6.88 -14.11
C ARG A 15 1.88 7.64 -15.01
N GLU A 16 0.62 7.81 -14.61
CA GLU A 16 -0.42 8.33 -15.51
C GLU A 16 -0.21 9.81 -15.83
N GLN A 17 0.10 10.62 -14.83
CA GLN A 17 0.21 12.08 -15.03
C GLN A 17 1.58 12.52 -15.54
N ARG A 18 2.64 11.78 -15.22
CA ARG A 18 4.03 12.21 -15.54
C ARG A 18 4.83 11.24 -16.40
N GLY A 19 4.36 10.00 -16.59
CA GLY A 19 5.08 9.01 -17.39
C GLY A 19 6.45 8.62 -16.83
N LEU A 20 6.71 8.88 -15.53
CA LEU A 20 8.02 8.71 -14.91
C LEU A 20 8.36 7.25 -14.58
N ALA A 21 7.37 6.37 -14.46
CA ALA A 21 7.62 4.98 -14.13
C ALA A 21 6.65 4.04 -14.82
N TYR A 22 7.14 2.87 -15.21
CA TYR A 22 6.29 1.78 -15.71
C TYR A 22 5.52 1.10 -14.57
N SER A 23 6.20 0.84 -13.46
CA SER A 23 5.61 0.25 -12.27
C SER A 23 5.89 1.10 -11.04
N SER A 24 4.89 1.19 -10.17
CA SER A 24 5.03 1.83 -8.86
C SER A 24 4.12 1.13 -7.87
N TYR A 25 4.59 0.99 -6.63
CA TYR A 25 3.85 0.30 -5.59
C TYR A 25 4.16 0.87 -4.22
N SER A 26 3.27 0.60 -3.27
CA SER A 26 3.60 0.73 -1.85
C SER A 26 2.73 -0.20 -1.01
N TYR A 27 3.28 -0.70 0.09
CA TYR A 27 2.57 -1.56 1.02
C TYR A 27 3.23 -1.54 2.40
N PHE A 28 2.45 -1.91 3.41
CA PHE A 28 2.99 -2.33 4.68
C PHE A 28 3.34 -3.81 4.61
N ASN A 29 4.51 -4.18 5.08
CA ASN A 29 4.92 -5.57 5.19
C ASN A 29 4.84 -5.99 6.67
N PRO A 30 3.69 -6.50 7.15
CA PRO A 30 3.52 -6.88 8.54
C PRO A 30 4.44 -8.07 8.86
N MET A 31 5.08 -8.02 10.02
CA MET A 31 5.93 -9.08 10.58
C MET A 31 5.48 -9.37 12.01
N THR A 32 6.08 -10.36 12.67
CA THR A 32 5.82 -10.63 14.11
C THR A 32 6.17 -9.42 14.99
N GLN A 33 7.19 -8.68 14.60
CA GLN A 33 7.48 -7.34 15.09
C GLN A 33 6.94 -6.29 14.09
N THR A 34 7.06 -5.01 14.40
CA THR A 34 6.66 -3.95 13.48
C THR A 34 7.47 -4.05 12.17
N GLY A 35 6.80 -4.37 11.09
CA GLY A 35 7.41 -4.45 9.76
C GLY A 35 7.49 -3.08 9.06
N PRO A 36 8.27 -2.98 7.97
CA PRO A 36 8.48 -1.74 7.24
C PRO A 36 7.27 -1.36 6.37
N TYR A 37 7.13 -0.05 6.13
CA TYR A 37 6.42 0.44 4.96
C TYR A 37 7.40 0.53 3.80
N ILE A 38 7.02 -0.03 2.67
CA ILE A 38 7.85 -0.08 1.46
C ILE A 38 7.12 0.68 0.35
N ALA A 39 7.82 1.57 -0.33
CA ALA A 39 7.38 2.18 -1.57
C ALA A 39 8.50 2.07 -2.60
N GLY A 40 8.16 1.71 -3.82
CA GLY A 40 9.13 1.53 -4.88
C GLY A 40 8.56 1.86 -6.25
N LEU A 41 9.47 2.14 -7.17
CA LEU A 41 9.17 2.39 -8.56
C LEU A 41 10.35 1.95 -9.44
N GLN A 42 10.06 1.70 -10.70
CA GLN A 42 11.06 1.47 -11.75
C GLN A 42 10.96 2.61 -12.75
N THR A 43 12.06 3.32 -12.92
CA THR A 43 12.15 4.50 -13.79
C THR A 43 13.41 4.45 -14.65
N ARG A 44 13.49 5.33 -15.63
CA ARG A 44 14.72 5.55 -16.42
C ARG A 44 15.76 6.23 -15.54
N LYS A 45 17.04 5.97 -15.83
CA LYS A 45 18.19 6.53 -15.11
C LYS A 45 18.14 8.07 -15.03
N ASP A 46 17.87 8.72 -16.16
CA ASP A 46 17.81 10.17 -16.30
C ASP A 46 16.59 10.82 -15.60
N GLN A 47 15.62 10.04 -15.15
CA GLN A 47 14.40 10.51 -14.48
C GLN A 47 14.35 10.12 -12.99
N THR A 48 15.39 9.52 -12.46
CA THR A 48 15.39 8.94 -11.11
C THR A 48 15.12 10.00 -10.03
N ASP A 49 15.80 11.14 -10.07
CA ASP A 49 15.65 12.19 -9.05
C ASP A 49 14.24 12.78 -9.07
N GLU A 50 13.68 13.00 -10.26
CA GLU A 50 12.31 13.52 -10.40
C GLU A 50 11.28 12.50 -9.93
N ALA A 51 11.42 11.23 -10.31
CA ALA A 51 10.51 10.17 -9.90
C ALA A 51 10.52 9.98 -8.37
N LEU A 52 11.67 10.02 -7.73
CA LEU A 52 11.82 9.97 -6.27
C LEU A 52 11.16 11.18 -5.60
N LYS A 53 11.37 12.38 -6.13
CA LYS A 53 10.75 13.60 -5.62
C LYS A 53 9.22 13.47 -5.65
N VAL A 54 8.64 13.11 -6.79
CA VAL A 54 7.20 12.93 -6.94
C VAL A 54 6.66 11.85 -6.02
N LEU A 55 7.37 10.73 -5.85
CA LEU A 55 7.00 9.67 -4.91
C LEU A 55 6.94 10.20 -3.46
N ARG A 56 7.99 10.89 -3.00
CA ARG A 56 8.05 11.46 -1.65
C ARG A 56 6.99 12.52 -1.41
N GLU A 57 6.74 13.41 -2.37
CA GLU A 57 5.69 14.42 -2.31
C GLU A 57 4.30 13.79 -2.24
N THR A 58 4.06 12.71 -3.00
CA THR A 58 2.79 11.95 -2.95
C THR A 58 2.57 11.34 -1.58
N ILE A 59 3.60 10.75 -0.97
CA ILE A 59 3.53 10.21 0.39
C ILE A 59 3.30 11.32 1.41
N ALA A 60 4.04 12.43 1.32
CA ALA A 60 3.88 13.59 2.21
C ALA A 60 2.45 14.15 2.18
N THR A 61 1.91 14.33 0.98
CA THR A 61 0.54 14.79 0.78
C THR A 61 -0.47 13.82 1.39
N PHE A 62 -0.27 12.52 1.22
CA PHE A 62 -1.17 11.53 1.83
C PHE A 62 -1.08 11.52 3.37
N LEU A 63 0.11 11.68 3.93
CA LEU A 63 0.29 11.77 5.39
C LEU A 63 -0.43 12.99 5.97
N ARG A 64 -0.38 14.13 5.27
CA ARG A 64 -1.03 15.37 5.70
C ARG A 64 -2.55 15.28 5.57
N ASP A 65 -3.05 14.87 4.40
CA ASP A 65 -4.46 15.01 4.01
C ASP A 65 -5.27 13.73 4.24
N GLY A 66 -4.63 12.57 4.24
CA GLY A 66 -5.30 11.27 4.26
C GLY A 66 -5.95 10.90 2.91
N PRO A 67 -6.70 9.80 2.86
CA PRO A 67 -7.54 9.46 1.71
C PRO A 67 -8.81 10.33 1.71
N THR A 68 -9.40 10.51 0.54
CA THR A 68 -10.77 11.03 0.42
C THR A 68 -11.80 9.93 0.73
N GLU A 69 -13.04 10.31 1.03
CA GLU A 69 -14.14 9.35 1.21
C GLU A 69 -14.39 8.52 -0.05
N ALA A 70 -14.25 9.14 -1.23
CA ALA A 70 -14.38 8.43 -2.51
C ALA A 70 -13.29 7.38 -2.71
N GLU A 71 -12.03 7.69 -2.35
CA GLU A 71 -10.93 6.73 -2.41
C GLU A 71 -11.13 5.58 -1.40
N LEU A 72 -11.59 5.89 -0.20
CA LEU A 72 -11.90 4.89 0.81
C LEU A 72 -13.03 3.98 0.35
N LYS A 73 -14.12 4.55 -0.20
CA LYS A 73 -15.25 3.78 -0.73
C LYS A 73 -14.78 2.84 -1.84
N ALA A 74 -14.06 3.35 -2.83
CA ALA A 74 -13.54 2.54 -3.94
C ALA A 74 -12.62 1.40 -3.46
N ALA A 75 -11.77 1.66 -2.46
CA ALA A 75 -10.92 0.64 -1.86
C ALA A 75 -11.74 -0.44 -1.13
N LYS A 76 -12.75 -0.07 -0.36
CA LYS A 76 -13.65 -1.01 0.31
C LYS A 76 -14.42 -1.86 -0.69
N ASP A 77 -15.02 -1.23 -1.70
CA ASP A 77 -15.79 -1.93 -2.75
C ASP A 77 -14.91 -2.98 -3.45
N ASN A 78 -13.65 -2.64 -3.77
CA ASN A 78 -12.70 -3.57 -4.37
C ASN A 78 -12.32 -4.73 -3.42
N LEU A 79 -12.03 -4.41 -2.16
CA LEU A 79 -11.61 -5.40 -1.18
C LEU A 79 -12.74 -6.37 -0.82
N ILE A 80 -13.92 -5.85 -0.54
CA ILE A 80 -15.10 -6.64 -0.13
C ILE A 80 -15.63 -7.42 -1.32
N GLY A 81 -15.83 -6.76 -2.48
CA GLY A 81 -16.33 -7.42 -3.68
C GLY A 81 -15.38 -8.47 -4.25
N GLY A 82 -14.07 -8.28 -4.09
CA GLY A 82 -13.06 -9.25 -4.51
C GLY A 82 -12.73 -10.33 -3.48
N PHE A 83 -13.38 -10.34 -2.31
CA PHE A 83 -12.97 -11.22 -1.21
C PHE A 83 -13.09 -12.72 -1.58
N ALA A 84 -14.18 -13.13 -2.20
CA ALA A 84 -14.39 -14.52 -2.61
C ALA A 84 -13.26 -15.03 -3.54
N LEU A 85 -12.74 -14.18 -4.41
CA LEU A 85 -11.63 -14.51 -5.31
C LEU A 85 -10.27 -14.66 -4.59
N ARG A 86 -10.19 -14.28 -3.32
CA ARG A 86 -8.98 -14.44 -2.49
C ARG A 86 -8.91 -15.78 -1.78
N ILE A 87 -10.00 -16.54 -1.78
CA ILE A 87 -10.14 -17.85 -1.12
C ILE A 87 -10.80 -18.90 -2.04
N ASP A 88 -10.71 -18.72 -3.35
CA ASP A 88 -11.43 -19.52 -4.36
C ASP A 88 -10.75 -20.85 -4.71
N ASN A 89 -9.57 -21.13 -4.15
CA ASN A 89 -8.86 -22.38 -4.36
C ASN A 89 -7.99 -22.77 -3.16
N ASN A 90 -7.58 -24.04 -3.11
CA ASN A 90 -6.84 -24.61 -1.98
C ASN A 90 -5.52 -23.88 -1.70
N ARG A 91 -4.82 -23.41 -2.73
CA ARG A 91 -3.56 -22.67 -2.54
C ARG A 91 -3.80 -21.36 -1.81
N LYS A 92 -4.80 -20.57 -2.25
CA LYS A 92 -5.14 -19.30 -1.59
C LYS A 92 -5.68 -19.51 -0.18
N ILE A 93 -6.46 -20.58 0.04
CA ILE A 93 -6.91 -20.96 1.39
C ILE A 93 -5.70 -21.25 2.28
N LEU A 94 -4.75 -22.07 1.82
CA LEU A 94 -3.54 -22.38 2.57
C LEU A 94 -2.72 -21.13 2.90
N ASP A 95 -2.54 -20.23 1.93
CA ASP A 95 -1.79 -18.99 2.12
C ASP A 95 -2.47 -18.10 3.20
N ASN A 96 -3.81 -18.02 3.21
CA ASN A 96 -4.55 -17.31 4.25
C ASN A 96 -4.43 -17.98 5.62
N LEU A 97 -4.57 -19.31 5.70
CA LEU A 97 -4.41 -20.06 6.95
C LEU A 97 -3.00 -19.91 7.51
N SER A 98 -1.98 -19.95 6.65
CA SER A 98 -0.59 -19.74 7.05
C SER A 98 -0.38 -18.34 7.64
N MET A 99 -0.98 -17.32 7.02
CA MET A 99 -0.94 -15.93 7.50
C MET A 99 -1.65 -15.80 8.85
N ILE A 100 -2.83 -16.38 8.99
CA ILE A 100 -3.59 -16.40 10.25
C ILE A 100 -2.76 -17.05 11.37
N GLY A 101 -2.17 -18.21 11.10
CA GLY A 101 -1.31 -18.90 12.07
C GLY A 101 -0.04 -18.13 12.42
N TYR A 102 0.65 -17.57 11.41
CA TYR A 102 1.87 -16.81 11.62
C TYR A 102 1.64 -15.55 12.47
N HIS A 103 0.55 -14.84 12.23
CA HIS A 103 0.21 -13.61 12.96
C HIS A 103 -0.65 -13.86 14.21
N GLN A 104 -0.96 -15.12 14.54
CA GLN A 104 -1.81 -15.53 15.67
C GLN A 104 -3.17 -14.80 15.67
N LEU A 105 -3.78 -14.67 14.48
CA LEU A 105 -5.09 -14.07 14.31
C LEU A 105 -6.18 -15.04 14.76
N PRO A 106 -7.38 -14.53 15.13
CA PRO A 106 -8.52 -15.37 15.48
C PRO A 106 -8.89 -16.35 14.36
N LEU A 107 -9.40 -17.53 14.71
CA LEU A 107 -9.79 -18.56 13.73
C LEU A 107 -10.96 -18.10 12.83
N ASP A 108 -11.81 -17.22 13.31
CA ASP A 108 -12.91 -16.59 12.58
C ASP A 108 -12.50 -15.34 11.78
N TYR A 109 -11.17 -15.13 11.61
CA TYR A 109 -10.63 -13.93 10.94
C TYR A 109 -11.23 -13.73 9.54
N LEU A 110 -11.33 -14.79 8.74
CA LEU A 110 -11.89 -14.71 7.39
C LEU A 110 -13.39 -14.42 7.40
N ASP A 111 -14.13 -14.97 8.37
CA ASP A 111 -15.58 -14.76 8.51
C ASP A 111 -15.91 -13.30 8.87
N THR A 112 -15.05 -12.66 9.65
CA THR A 112 -15.25 -11.30 10.14
C THR A 112 -14.56 -10.23 9.27
N TRP A 113 -13.67 -10.61 8.35
CA TRP A 113 -12.80 -9.72 7.61
C TRP A 113 -13.54 -8.64 6.82
N THR A 114 -14.56 -9.01 6.05
CA THR A 114 -15.33 -8.04 5.25
C THR A 114 -16.08 -7.03 6.12
N ALA A 115 -16.61 -7.48 7.26
CA ALA A 115 -17.26 -6.61 8.23
C ALA A 115 -16.25 -5.65 8.88
N GLN A 116 -15.04 -6.10 9.18
CA GLN A 116 -13.97 -5.25 9.71
C GLN A 116 -13.55 -4.20 8.67
N VAL A 117 -13.34 -4.59 7.41
CA VAL A 117 -13.01 -3.66 6.31
C VAL A 117 -14.12 -2.61 6.14
N SER A 118 -15.39 -2.99 6.22
CA SER A 118 -16.51 -2.07 6.06
C SER A 118 -16.53 -0.95 7.11
N ARG A 119 -16.06 -1.22 8.33
CA ARG A 119 -16.04 -0.27 9.46
C ARG A 119 -14.90 0.75 9.40
N VAL A 120 -13.84 0.49 8.63
CA VAL A 120 -12.67 1.39 8.56
C VAL A 120 -13.10 2.78 8.08
N THR A 121 -12.65 3.82 8.78
CA THR A 121 -12.92 5.23 8.45
C THR A 121 -11.69 5.94 7.88
N VAL A 122 -11.89 7.10 7.28
CA VAL A 122 -10.78 8.00 6.89
C VAL A 122 -9.92 8.37 8.09
N ALA A 123 -10.55 8.60 9.25
CA ALA A 123 -9.85 8.93 10.50
C ALA A 123 -8.94 7.78 10.96
N ASP A 124 -9.41 6.51 10.87
CA ASP A 124 -8.61 5.33 11.22
C ASP A 124 -7.36 5.23 10.32
N ILE A 125 -7.52 5.45 9.02
CA ILE A 125 -6.40 5.42 8.06
C ILE A 125 -5.40 6.53 8.37
N ARG A 126 -5.87 7.77 8.56
CA ARG A 126 -5.00 8.90 8.92
C ARG A 126 -4.22 8.62 10.21
N GLY A 127 -4.92 8.17 11.24
CA GLY A 127 -4.31 7.82 12.52
C GLY A 127 -3.28 6.68 12.40
N ALA A 128 -3.57 5.65 11.60
CA ALA A 128 -2.64 4.54 11.37
C ALA A 128 -1.37 5.01 10.65
N PHE A 129 -1.50 5.78 9.59
CA PHE A 129 -0.35 6.32 8.85
C PHE A 129 0.47 7.29 9.70
N ALA A 130 -0.15 8.18 10.45
CA ALA A 130 0.56 9.10 11.35
C ALA A 130 1.38 8.37 12.43
N ARG A 131 0.88 7.25 12.95
CA ARG A 131 1.61 6.43 13.94
C ARG A 131 2.74 5.60 13.34
N LYS A 132 2.61 5.16 12.09
CA LYS A 132 3.48 4.13 11.51
C LYS A 132 4.48 4.65 10.50
N LEU A 133 4.28 5.84 9.94
CA LEU A 133 5.10 6.36 8.86
C LEU A 133 5.63 7.76 9.19
N SER A 134 6.96 7.93 9.10
CA SER A 134 7.64 9.23 9.16
C SER A 134 8.57 9.35 7.98
N LEU A 135 8.49 10.44 7.24
CA LEU A 135 9.34 10.70 6.07
C LEU A 135 10.82 10.82 6.43
N ASP A 136 11.11 11.33 7.65
CA ASP A 136 12.48 11.52 8.13
C ASP A 136 13.17 10.19 8.48
N ARG A 137 12.39 9.13 8.65
CA ARG A 137 12.89 7.77 8.92
C ARG A 137 12.95 6.88 7.69
N MET A 138 12.59 7.42 6.52
CA MET A 138 12.63 6.65 5.26
C MET A 138 14.04 6.61 4.71
N VAL A 139 14.55 5.40 4.52
CA VAL A 139 15.79 5.13 3.78
C VAL A 139 15.45 5.01 2.29
N THR A 140 16.21 5.68 1.45
CA THR A 140 16.09 5.58 -0.02
C THR A 140 17.26 4.78 -0.56
N VAL A 141 16.95 3.74 -1.34
CA VAL A 141 17.94 2.93 -2.05
C VAL A 141 17.68 3.06 -3.54
N VAL A 142 18.71 3.41 -4.29
CA VAL A 142 18.66 3.53 -5.76
C VAL A 142 19.65 2.54 -6.35
N VAL A 143 19.19 1.75 -7.30
CA VAL A 143 20.00 0.73 -7.99
C VAL A 143 20.03 1.06 -9.48
N GLY A 144 21.23 1.01 -10.09
CA GLY A 144 21.44 1.27 -11.52
C GLY A 144 21.64 2.76 -11.88
N ALA A 145 21.62 3.69 -10.90
CA ALA A 145 22.08 5.06 -11.09
C ALA A 145 23.61 5.15 -10.92
N GLU A 146 24.22 6.21 -11.45
CA GLU A 146 25.62 6.51 -11.09
C GLU A 146 25.67 6.96 -9.63
N ALA A 147 26.67 6.46 -8.90
CA ALA A 147 26.97 6.98 -7.58
C ALA A 147 27.32 8.49 -7.71
N LYS A 148 26.62 9.32 -6.96
CA LYS A 148 26.97 10.74 -6.82
C LYS A 148 28.00 10.89 -5.71
#